data_ce5de2ddadb83138249e05164da52311
#
_entry.id   ce5de2ddadb83138249e05164da52311
#
_cell.length_a   1.000
_cell.length_b   1.000
_cell.length_c   1.000
_cell.angle_alpha   90.00
_cell.angle_beta   90.00
_cell.angle_gamma   90.00
#
_symmetry.space_group_name_H-M   'P 1'
#
loop_
_entity.id
_entity.type
_entity.pdbx_description
1 polymer ?
#
loop_
_entity_poly.entity_id
_entity_poly.type
_entity_poly.pdbx_seq_one_letter_code
_entity_poly.pdbx_strand_id
1 'polypeptide(L)'
;MPIRVAVVGAGSWGTTVAALASSNAPTILWSRRPELADQINKDHRNGDYLPDSPLPGELRATSSLEEAVCDADVLVMGVPSHGMRSTLQALAPCLRPWVPVVSLAKGLEEGTYLRMTEVITAELPGHSTGVLTGPNLAREIMAGNAAATVVAFSDDHIAAELQRIFAGELFRVYTNADVVGCEVAGALKNVMAIASGMADGLGAGDNTRAAVITRGLAEMSRLGLAMGGELLTFSGLAGMGDLVATCISPQSRNRYVGEQLGRGRSTDEIVAEMRMVAEGIKTSAVVVALGERHGVEMPIAQEVFQVIHHGRPAGEAYRGLLRRAARSERHGMD
;
A
#
# COMPACT_ATOMS: atom_id res chain seq x y z
N MET A 1 -6.39 -27.91 14.35
CA MET A 1 -5.75 -27.96 13.03
C MET A 1 -4.91 -26.69 12.87
N PRO A 2 -3.81 -26.70 12.13
CA PRO A 2 -3.06 -25.48 11.86
C PRO A 2 -3.90 -24.52 11.00
N ILE A 3 -3.79 -23.21 11.26
CA ILE A 3 -4.44 -22.16 10.48
C ILE A 3 -3.85 -22.16 9.07
N ARG A 4 -4.69 -22.18 8.04
CA ARG A 4 -4.28 -22.16 6.63
C ARG A 4 -4.42 -20.75 6.06
N VAL A 5 -3.37 -20.24 5.42
CA VAL A 5 -3.32 -18.90 4.86
C VAL A 5 -3.38 -18.98 3.33
N ALA A 6 -4.32 -18.28 2.73
CA ALA A 6 -4.34 -18.03 1.29
C ALA A 6 -3.87 -16.61 1.00
N VAL A 7 -2.86 -16.45 0.14
CA VAL A 7 -2.42 -15.15 -0.35
C VAL A 7 -2.78 -15.02 -1.81
N VAL A 8 -3.65 -14.08 -2.15
CA VAL A 8 -4.15 -13.85 -3.52
C VAL A 8 -3.40 -12.68 -4.14
N GLY A 9 -2.44 -13.01 -5.03
CA GLY A 9 -1.63 -12.03 -5.75
C GLY A 9 -0.12 -12.23 -5.54
N ALA A 10 0.55 -12.79 -6.54
CA ALA A 10 1.98 -13.10 -6.54
C ALA A 10 2.87 -11.93 -7.01
N GLY A 11 2.51 -10.68 -6.67
CA GLY A 11 3.39 -9.52 -6.81
C GLY A 11 4.51 -9.54 -5.75
N SER A 12 5.44 -8.56 -5.79
CA SER A 12 6.56 -8.51 -4.84
C SER A 12 6.10 -8.60 -3.39
N TRP A 13 5.11 -7.76 -2.99
CA TRP A 13 4.66 -7.70 -1.60
C TRP A 13 3.81 -8.93 -1.21
N GLY A 14 2.90 -9.39 -2.08
CA GLY A 14 2.13 -10.61 -1.81
C GLY A 14 3.01 -11.84 -1.67
N THR A 15 4.03 -11.99 -2.52
CA THR A 15 5.02 -13.08 -2.40
C THR A 15 5.81 -13.01 -1.10
N THR A 16 6.24 -11.80 -0.69
CA THR A 16 6.96 -11.61 0.59
C THR A 16 6.09 -11.99 1.78
N VAL A 17 4.81 -11.55 1.81
CA VAL A 17 3.89 -11.91 2.89
C VAL A 17 3.60 -13.41 2.90
N ALA A 18 3.46 -14.04 1.73
CA ALA A 18 3.29 -15.49 1.65
C ALA A 18 4.52 -16.25 2.17
N ALA A 19 5.72 -15.77 1.86
CA ALA A 19 6.97 -16.35 2.36
C ALA A 19 7.08 -16.20 3.89
N LEU A 20 6.74 -15.03 4.45
CA LEU A 20 6.73 -14.82 5.91
C LEU A 20 5.70 -15.72 6.59
N ALA A 21 4.48 -15.77 6.07
CA ALA A 21 3.41 -16.60 6.64
C ALA A 21 3.74 -18.10 6.57
N SER A 22 4.39 -18.56 5.49
CA SER A 22 4.70 -20.00 5.32
C SER A 22 5.66 -20.54 6.38
N SER A 23 6.45 -19.68 7.02
CA SER A 23 7.31 -20.08 8.14
C SER A 23 6.52 -20.40 9.44
N ASN A 24 5.28 -19.91 9.55
CA ASN A 24 4.47 -20.05 10.76
C ASN A 24 3.16 -20.83 10.53
N ALA A 25 2.70 -20.93 9.28
CA ALA A 25 1.41 -21.54 8.92
C ALA A 25 1.43 -22.12 7.50
N PRO A 26 0.72 -23.23 7.22
CA PRO A 26 0.52 -23.72 5.88
C PRO A 26 -0.04 -22.61 4.97
N THR A 27 0.72 -22.23 3.95
CA THR A 27 0.41 -21.07 3.11
C THR A 27 0.38 -21.43 1.64
N ILE A 28 -0.64 -20.97 0.92
CA ILE A 28 -0.76 -21.09 -0.52
C ILE A 28 -0.80 -19.70 -1.15
N LEU A 29 0.00 -19.51 -2.20
CA LEU A 29 0.08 -18.27 -2.97
C LEU A 29 -0.63 -18.44 -4.32
N TRP A 30 -1.64 -17.63 -4.58
CA TRP A 30 -2.28 -17.62 -5.87
C TRP A 30 -1.59 -16.67 -6.86
N SER A 31 -1.29 -17.17 -8.04
CA SER A 31 -0.82 -16.39 -9.18
C SER A 31 -1.79 -16.51 -10.34
N ARG A 32 -2.21 -15.39 -10.93
CA ARG A 32 -3.03 -15.41 -12.16
C ARG A 32 -2.36 -16.13 -13.32
N ARG A 33 -1.03 -16.22 -13.32
CA ARG A 33 -0.22 -16.85 -14.36
C ARG A 33 0.22 -18.25 -13.91
N PRO A 34 -0.18 -19.31 -14.61
CA PRO A 34 0.21 -20.68 -14.29
C PRO A 34 1.74 -20.85 -14.27
N GLU A 35 2.43 -20.27 -15.25
CA GLU A 35 3.88 -20.39 -15.40
C GLU A 35 4.64 -19.85 -14.18
N LEU A 36 4.12 -18.79 -13.55
CA LEU A 36 4.70 -18.24 -12.33
C LEU A 36 4.44 -19.14 -11.12
N ALA A 37 3.25 -19.72 -11.01
CA ALA A 37 2.94 -20.71 -9.97
C ALA A 37 3.85 -21.94 -10.09
N ASP A 38 4.03 -22.46 -11.29
CA ASP A 38 4.93 -23.59 -11.57
C ASP A 38 6.39 -23.25 -11.22
N GLN A 39 6.86 -22.06 -11.59
CA GLN A 39 8.22 -21.59 -11.25
C GLN A 39 8.41 -21.51 -9.73
N ILE A 40 7.44 -20.95 -8.99
CA ILE A 40 7.52 -20.87 -7.52
C ILE A 40 7.60 -22.28 -6.91
N ASN A 41 6.78 -23.21 -7.35
CA ASN A 41 6.77 -24.58 -6.83
C ASN A 41 8.05 -25.37 -7.16
N LYS A 42 8.61 -25.18 -8.36
CA LYS A 42 9.76 -25.95 -8.86
C LYS A 42 11.09 -25.34 -8.43
N ASP A 43 11.23 -24.03 -8.61
CA ASP A 43 12.51 -23.33 -8.47
C ASP A 43 12.62 -22.57 -7.16
N HIS A 44 11.54 -22.52 -6.36
CA HIS A 44 11.42 -21.71 -5.16
C HIS A 44 11.87 -20.25 -5.39
N ARG A 45 11.38 -19.65 -6.50
CA ARG A 45 11.68 -18.29 -6.92
C ARG A 45 10.49 -17.62 -7.60
N ASN A 46 10.37 -16.32 -7.37
CA ASN A 46 9.48 -15.46 -8.15
C ASN A 46 10.36 -14.57 -9.06
N GLY A 47 10.71 -15.08 -10.23
CA GLY A 47 11.68 -14.43 -11.13
C GLY A 47 11.24 -13.09 -11.67
N ASP A 48 9.93 -12.82 -11.73
CA ASP A 48 9.41 -11.57 -12.27
C ASP A 48 9.43 -10.42 -11.25
N TYR A 49 9.21 -10.73 -9.98
CA TYR A 49 9.00 -9.71 -8.95
C TYR A 49 10.08 -9.68 -7.87
N LEU A 50 10.74 -10.82 -7.61
CA LEU A 50 11.77 -11.00 -6.59
C LEU A 50 12.88 -11.93 -7.12
N PRO A 51 13.54 -11.58 -8.24
CA PRO A 51 14.47 -12.49 -8.95
C PRO A 51 15.65 -12.94 -8.08
N ASP A 52 16.08 -12.09 -7.15
CA ASP A 52 17.29 -12.31 -6.34
C ASP A 52 16.97 -12.97 -4.98
N SER A 53 15.70 -13.27 -4.71
CA SER A 53 15.27 -13.77 -3.40
C SER A 53 14.78 -15.21 -3.50
N PRO A 54 15.41 -16.17 -2.78
CA PRO A 54 14.87 -17.51 -2.65
C PRO A 54 13.59 -17.49 -1.80
N LEU A 55 12.66 -18.37 -2.11
CA LEU A 55 11.41 -18.56 -1.36
C LEU A 55 11.51 -19.83 -0.49
N PRO A 56 10.80 -19.87 0.66
CA PRO A 56 10.74 -21.07 1.50
C PRO A 56 10.24 -22.30 0.72
N GLY A 57 10.84 -23.46 0.95
CA GLY A 57 10.49 -24.71 0.26
C GLY A 57 9.09 -25.22 0.58
N GLU A 58 8.53 -24.85 1.72
CA GLU A 58 7.17 -25.14 2.16
C GLU A 58 6.09 -24.24 1.52
N LEU A 59 6.47 -23.11 0.92
CA LEU A 59 5.52 -22.24 0.23
C LEU A 59 5.01 -22.92 -1.06
N ARG A 60 3.69 -23.09 -1.13
CA ARG A 60 3.00 -23.63 -2.31
C ARG A 60 2.39 -22.50 -3.12
N ALA A 61 2.34 -22.66 -4.43
CA ALA A 61 1.67 -21.74 -5.33
C ALA A 61 0.70 -22.47 -6.25
N THR A 62 -0.39 -21.79 -6.66
CA THR A 62 -1.37 -22.28 -7.61
C THR A 62 -1.89 -21.18 -8.51
N SER A 63 -2.38 -21.53 -9.69
CA SER A 63 -3.14 -20.63 -10.56
C SER A 63 -4.66 -20.83 -10.45
N SER A 64 -5.12 -21.84 -9.71
CA SER A 64 -6.52 -22.04 -9.38
C SER A 64 -6.92 -21.18 -8.19
N LEU A 65 -7.86 -20.25 -8.41
CA LEU A 65 -8.36 -19.39 -7.33
C LEU A 65 -9.15 -20.20 -6.29
N GLU A 66 -9.93 -21.17 -6.77
CA GLU A 66 -10.68 -22.09 -5.92
C GLU A 66 -9.75 -22.90 -5.01
N GLU A 67 -8.71 -23.55 -5.57
CA GLU A 67 -7.72 -24.31 -4.79
C GLU A 67 -7.05 -23.43 -3.72
N ALA A 68 -6.79 -22.15 -4.05
CA ALA A 68 -6.17 -21.25 -3.11
C ALA A 68 -7.04 -20.95 -1.90
N VAL A 69 -8.36 -20.74 -2.07
CA VAL A 69 -9.21 -20.12 -1.05
C VAL A 69 -10.18 -21.06 -0.35
N CYS A 70 -10.53 -22.23 -0.94
CA CYS A 70 -11.60 -23.08 -0.41
C CYS A 70 -11.35 -23.58 1.02
N ASP A 71 -10.11 -23.82 1.38
CA ASP A 71 -9.69 -24.30 2.70
C ASP A 71 -9.03 -23.23 3.58
N ALA A 72 -9.02 -21.97 3.13
CA ALA A 72 -8.35 -20.89 3.86
C ALA A 72 -9.06 -20.56 5.17
N ASP A 73 -8.29 -20.36 6.24
CA ASP A 73 -8.73 -19.81 7.52
C ASP A 73 -8.42 -18.31 7.60
N VAL A 74 -7.49 -17.82 6.78
CA VAL A 74 -7.13 -16.41 6.59
C VAL A 74 -6.95 -16.16 5.10
N LEU A 75 -7.58 -15.09 4.59
CA LEU A 75 -7.41 -14.61 3.22
C LEU A 75 -6.59 -13.33 3.21
N VAL A 76 -5.51 -13.28 2.43
CA VAL A 76 -4.66 -12.10 2.24
C VAL A 76 -4.78 -11.64 0.79
N MET A 77 -5.24 -10.40 0.61
CA MET A 77 -5.43 -9.79 -0.71
C MET A 77 -4.20 -8.96 -1.09
N GLY A 78 -3.32 -9.54 -1.91
CA GLY A 78 -2.09 -8.92 -2.43
C GLY A 78 -2.22 -8.38 -3.86
N VAL A 79 -3.45 -8.23 -4.37
CA VAL A 79 -3.72 -7.63 -5.68
C VAL A 79 -3.72 -6.10 -5.61
N PRO A 80 -3.37 -5.39 -6.70
CA PRO A 80 -3.49 -3.94 -6.76
C PRO A 80 -4.93 -3.46 -6.53
N SER A 81 -5.11 -2.22 -6.05
CA SER A 81 -6.42 -1.64 -5.72
C SER A 81 -7.44 -1.74 -6.87
N HIS A 82 -7.03 -1.47 -8.10
CA HIS A 82 -7.89 -1.54 -9.28
C HIS A 82 -8.37 -2.96 -9.65
N GLY A 83 -7.71 -4.01 -9.14
CA GLY A 83 -8.09 -5.41 -9.35
C GLY A 83 -8.82 -6.02 -8.15
N MET A 84 -8.97 -5.28 -7.07
CA MET A 84 -9.51 -5.82 -5.81
C MET A 84 -10.93 -6.35 -6.00
N ARG A 85 -11.86 -5.52 -6.43
CA ARG A 85 -13.29 -5.88 -6.57
C ARG A 85 -13.51 -7.08 -7.46
N SER A 86 -12.97 -7.08 -8.65
CA SER A 86 -13.14 -8.18 -9.61
C SER A 86 -12.56 -9.50 -9.11
N THR A 87 -11.43 -9.44 -8.38
CA THR A 87 -10.84 -10.63 -7.77
C THR A 87 -11.69 -11.17 -6.63
N LEU A 88 -12.24 -10.29 -5.77
CA LEU A 88 -13.16 -10.68 -4.70
C LEU A 88 -14.43 -11.33 -5.24
N GLN A 89 -15.02 -10.78 -6.29
CA GLN A 89 -16.19 -11.36 -6.97
C GLN A 89 -15.90 -12.77 -7.49
N ALA A 90 -14.71 -12.99 -8.06
CA ALA A 90 -14.30 -14.28 -8.57
C ALA A 90 -14.09 -15.35 -7.49
N LEU A 91 -13.58 -14.95 -6.30
CA LEU A 91 -13.29 -15.89 -5.20
C LEU A 91 -14.47 -16.11 -4.23
N ALA A 92 -15.42 -15.16 -4.16
CA ALA A 92 -16.53 -15.20 -3.23
C ALA A 92 -17.31 -16.53 -3.20
N PRO A 93 -17.60 -17.19 -4.34
CA PRO A 93 -18.32 -18.46 -4.34
C PRO A 93 -17.57 -19.63 -3.67
N CYS A 94 -16.22 -19.50 -3.56
CA CYS A 94 -15.36 -20.56 -3.05
C CYS A 94 -14.87 -20.30 -1.62
N LEU A 95 -15.03 -19.07 -1.11
CA LEU A 95 -14.55 -18.70 0.22
C LEU A 95 -15.54 -19.16 1.30
N ARG A 96 -15.01 -19.80 2.35
CA ARG A 96 -15.81 -20.18 3.52
C ARG A 96 -16.31 -18.94 4.28
N PRO A 97 -17.52 -19.00 4.90
CA PRO A 97 -18.04 -17.89 5.72
C PRO A 97 -17.06 -17.48 6.84
N TRP A 98 -17.07 -16.19 7.18
CA TRP A 98 -16.35 -15.57 8.31
C TRP A 98 -14.82 -15.66 8.30
N VAL A 99 -14.21 -16.08 7.20
CA VAL A 99 -12.75 -16.02 7.05
C VAL A 99 -12.30 -14.54 7.14
N PRO A 100 -11.37 -14.17 8.05
CA PRO A 100 -10.83 -12.82 8.09
C PRO A 100 -10.04 -12.50 6.83
N VAL A 101 -10.23 -11.27 6.31
CA VAL A 101 -9.62 -10.81 5.06
C VAL A 101 -8.66 -9.65 5.31
N VAL A 102 -7.39 -9.84 4.97
CA VAL A 102 -6.32 -8.85 5.12
C VAL A 102 -6.02 -8.19 3.79
N SER A 103 -6.19 -6.88 3.67
CA SER A 103 -5.73 -6.13 2.50
C SER A 103 -4.25 -5.76 2.62
N LEU A 104 -3.49 -5.97 1.55
CA LEU A 104 -2.11 -5.46 1.39
C LEU A 104 -2.05 -4.23 0.49
N ALA A 105 -3.17 -3.87 -0.15
CA ALA A 105 -3.22 -2.78 -1.11
C ALA A 105 -3.08 -1.42 -0.42
N LYS A 106 -2.35 -0.52 -1.06
CA LYS A 106 -2.10 0.85 -0.59
C LYS A 106 -2.68 1.85 -1.60
N GLY A 107 -3.99 1.77 -1.79
CA GLY A 107 -4.74 2.58 -2.74
C GLY A 107 -6.22 2.62 -2.40
N LEU A 108 -6.96 3.42 -3.14
CA LEU A 108 -8.40 3.61 -3.04
C LEU A 108 -9.06 3.22 -4.37
N GLU A 109 -10.33 2.85 -4.34
CA GLU A 109 -11.06 2.51 -5.55
C GLU A 109 -11.42 3.75 -6.35
N GLU A 110 -11.09 3.76 -7.64
CA GLU A 110 -11.50 4.84 -8.56
C GLU A 110 -13.03 4.83 -8.74
N GLY A 111 -13.63 6.00 -8.84
CA GLY A 111 -15.07 6.17 -9.07
C GLY A 111 -15.92 6.11 -7.80
N THR A 112 -15.73 5.13 -6.93
CA THR A 112 -16.46 5.02 -5.65
C THR A 112 -15.76 5.73 -4.51
N TYR A 113 -14.45 5.89 -4.59
CA TYR A 113 -13.56 6.42 -3.54
C TYR A 113 -13.50 5.57 -2.27
N LEU A 114 -13.94 4.31 -2.37
CA LEU A 114 -13.93 3.38 -1.23
C LEU A 114 -12.52 2.94 -0.87
N ARG A 115 -12.30 2.77 0.42
CA ARG A 115 -11.14 2.06 0.96
C ARG A 115 -11.23 0.58 0.60
N MET A 116 -10.11 -0.10 0.54
CA MET A 116 -10.10 -1.53 0.15
C MET A 116 -10.87 -2.42 1.13
N THR A 117 -10.86 -2.10 2.43
CA THR A 117 -11.68 -2.82 3.42
C THR A 117 -13.18 -2.60 3.20
N GLU A 118 -13.60 -1.43 2.74
CA GLU A 118 -15.01 -1.19 2.35
C GLU A 118 -15.38 -1.96 1.08
N VAL A 119 -14.46 -2.04 0.10
CA VAL A 119 -14.66 -2.88 -1.09
C VAL A 119 -14.77 -4.35 -0.70
N ILE A 120 -13.91 -4.84 0.21
CA ILE A 120 -13.97 -6.21 0.72
C ILE A 120 -15.31 -6.46 1.42
N THR A 121 -15.74 -5.56 2.31
CA THR A 121 -17.01 -5.69 3.02
C THR A 121 -18.22 -5.70 2.07
N ALA A 122 -18.15 -4.92 0.98
CA ALA A 122 -19.22 -4.87 -0.02
C ALA A 122 -19.34 -6.19 -0.82
N GLU A 123 -18.21 -6.81 -1.17
CA GLU A 123 -18.17 -8.04 -1.98
C GLU A 123 -18.23 -9.32 -1.14
N LEU A 124 -17.77 -9.25 0.11
CA LEU A 124 -17.73 -10.38 1.07
C LEU A 124 -18.42 -9.97 2.38
N PRO A 125 -19.75 -9.79 2.39
CA PRO A 125 -20.46 -9.40 3.61
C PRO A 125 -20.34 -10.47 4.70
N GLY A 126 -20.13 -10.03 5.96
CA GLY A 126 -19.96 -10.92 7.11
C GLY A 126 -18.53 -11.38 7.39
N HIS A 127 -17.57 -11.00 6.55
CA HIS A 127 -16.14 -11.25 6.80
C HIS A 127 -15.51 -10.09 7.57
N SER A 128 -14.76 -10.39 8.64
CA SER A 128 -13.93 -9.38 9.31
C SER A 128 -12.82 -8.91 8.38
N THR A 129 -12.63 -7.59 8.31
CA THR A 129 -11.67 -7.00 7.36
C THR A 129 -10.64 -6.15 8.07
N GLY A 130 -9.41 -6.16 7.56
CA GLY A 130 -8.33 -5.33 8.05
C GLY A 130 -7.20 -5.19 7.04
N VAL A 131 -6.09 -4.61 7.48
CA VAL A 131 -4.96 -4.30 6.61
C VAL A 131 -3.64 -4.72 7.24
N LEU A 132 -2.66 -5.04 6.40
CA LEU A 132 -1.25 -5.14 6.75
C LEU A 132 -0.49 -4.05 6.00
N THR A 133 0.03 -3.05 6.73
CA THR A 133 0.64 -1.86 6.17
C THR A 133 1.81 -1.35 7.02
N GLY A 134 2.66 -0.49 6.45
CA GLY A 134 3.84 0.04 7.11
C GLY A 134 5.02 0.14 6.13
N PRO A 135 6.24 0.45 6.60
CA PRO A 135 7.45 0.57 5.77
C PRO A 135 7.91 -0.81 5.26
N ASN A 136 7.24 -1.32 4.22
CA ASN A 136 7.36 -2.69 3.74
C ASN A 136 8.00 -2.73 2.34
N LEU A 137 9.32 -2.56 2.28
CA LEU A 137 10.08 -2.74 1.05
C LEU A 137 10.40 -4.24 0.85
N ALA A 138 9.65 -4.89 -0.02
CA ALA A 138 9.67 -6.33 -0.23
C ALA A 138 11.07 -6.90 -0.42
N ARG A 139 11.92 -6.25 -1.25
CA ARG A 139 13.28 -6.71 -1.52
C ARG A 139 14.18 -6.66 -0.29
N GLU A 140 14.02 -5.65 0.56
CA GLU A 140 14.80 -5.51 1.78
C GLU A 140 14.43 -6.59 2.79
N ILE A 141 13.14 -6.84 2.97
CA ILE A 141 12.64 -7.90 3.87
C ILE A 141 13.13 -9.27 3.39
N MET A 142 13.01 -9.55 2.09
CA MET A 142 13.48 -10.82 1.53
C MET A 142 15.02 -10.98 1.54
N ALA A 143 15.76 -9.87 1.60
CA ALA A 143 17.21 -9.87 1.80
C ALA A 143 17.63 -10.03 3.27
N GLY A 144 16.67 -10.20 4.20
CA GLY A 144 16.94 -10.37 5.63
C GLY A 144 17.22 -9.07 6.37
N ASN A 145 16.83 -7.91 5.84
CA ASN A 145 16.93 -6.66 6.59
C ASN A 145 15.79 -6.56 7.60
N ALA A 146 16.09 -6.06 8.79
CA ALA A 146 15.08 -5.86 9.83
C ALA A 146 14.02 -4.85 9.37
N ALA A 147 12.75 -5.20 9.59
CA ALA A 147 11.62 -4.36 9.25
C ALA A 147 10.48 -4.48 10.28
N ALA A 148 9.57 -3.51 10.26
CA ALA A 148 8.40 -3.52 11.11
C ALA A 148 7.15 -3.11 10.31
N THR A 149 6.03 -3.74 10.65
CA THR A 149 4.74 -3.50 10.00
C THR A 149 3.62 -3.38 11.03
N VAL A 150 2.43 -3.00 10.60
CA VAL A 150 1.21 -2.99 11.40
C VAL A 150 0.19 -3.90 10.74
N VAL A 151 -0.42 -4.79 11.52
CA VAL A 151 -1.69 -5.43 11.18
C VAL A 151 -2.79 -4.72 11.93
N ALA A 152 -3.76 -4.17 11.19
CA ALA A 152 -4.87 -3.41 11.76
C ALA A 152 -6.18 -4.16 11.55
N PHE A 153 -6.85 -4.46 12.67
CA PHE A 153 -8.18 -5.07 12.76
C PHE A 153 -8.94 -4.50 13.95
N SER A 154 -10.25 -4.36 13.83
CA SER A 154 -11.10 -3.95 14.95
C SER A 154 -11.26 -5.03 16.02
N ASP A 155 -11.01 -6.30 15.69
CA ASP A 155 -11.01 -7.42 16.63
C ASP A 155 -9.57 -7.74 17.06
N ASP A 156 -9.26 -7.52 18.34
CA ASP A 156 -7.92 -7.72 18.91
C ASP A 156 -7.46 -9.17 18.86
N HIS A 157 -8.37 -10.15 18.90
CA HIS A 157 -8.02 -11.58 18.83
C HIS A 157 -7.56 -11.93 17.41
N ILE A 158 -8.26 -11.44 16.40
CA ILE A 158 -7.86 -11.61 15.00
C ILE A 158 -6.51 -10.91 14.77
N ALA A 159 -6.35 -9.67 15.24
CA ALA A 159 -5.11 -8.93 15.12
C ALA A 159 -3.92 -9.66 15.75
N ALA A 160 -4.08 -10.19 16.96
CA ALA A 160 -3.04 -10.94 17.67
C ALA A 160 -2.67 -12.25 16.96
N GLU A 161 -3.64 -12.97 16.40
CA GLU A 161 -3.40 -14.19 15.65
C GLU A 161 -2.64 -13.91 14.35
N LEU A 162 -3.06 -12.88 13.61
CA LEU A 162 -2.37 -12.43 12.38
C LEU A 162 -0.96 -11.90 12.68
N GLN A 163 -0.76 -11.23 13.82
CA GLN A 163 0.55 -10.82 14.29
C GLN A 163 1.49 -12.03 14.38
N ARG A 164 1.04 -13.14 14.98
CA ARG A 164 1.85 -14.36 15.11
C ARG A 164 2.12 -15.02 13.75
N ILE A 165 1.14 -15.03 12.86
CA ILE A 165 1.25 -15.63 11.52
C ILE A 165 2.30 -14.90 10.67
N PHE A 166 2.32 -13.56 10.70
CA PHE A 166 3.20 -12.77 9.86
C PHE A 166 4.54 -12.41 10.52
N ALA A 167 4.69 -12.59 11.83
CA ALA A 167 5.94 -12.27 12.51
C ALA A 167 7.10 -13.19 12.09
N GLY A 168 8.29 -12.61 12.03
CA GLY A 168 9.53 -13.31 11.77
C GLY A 168 10.65 -12.81 12.68
N GLU A 169 11.81 -13.46 12.67
CA GLU A 169 12.96 -13.08 13.50
C GLU A 169 13.36 -11.61 13.29
N LEU A 170 13.39 -11.16 12.03
CA LEU A 170 13.76 -9.80 11.64
C LEU A 170 12.56 -8.96 11.16
N PHE A 171 11.36 -9.53 11.22
CA PHE A 171 10.13 -8.86 10.80
C PHE A 171 9.16 -8.74 11.96
N ARG A 172 9.07 -7.53 12.54
CA ARG A 172 8.17 -7.26 13.66
C ARG A 172 6.81 -6.82 13.18
N VAL A 173 5.76 -7.41 13.74
CA VAL A 173 4.37 -7.05 13.44
C VAL A 173 3.76 -6.44 14.70
N TYR A 174 3.24 -5.22 14.58
CA TYR A 174 2.48 -4.52 15.63
C TYR A 174 1.00 -4.59 15.31
N THR A 175 0.14 -4.56 16.32
CA THR A 175 -1.30 -4.48 16.15
C THR A 175 -1.81 -3.05 16.26
N ASN A 176 -2.94 -2.74 15.61
CA ASN A 176 -3.63 -1.46 15.72
C ASN A 176 -5.14 -1.70 15.51
N ALA A 177 -5.99 -1.03 16.28
CA ALA A 177 -7.45 -1.11 16.12
C ALA A 177 -7.98 -0.12 15.05
N ASP A 178 -7.22 0.93 14.72
CA ASP A 178 -7.58 1.96 13.73
C ASP A 178 -7.30 1.47 12.30
N VAL A 179 -8.22 0.65 11.78
CA VAL A 179 -8.17 0.17 10.38
C VAL A 179 -8.25 1.34 9.40
N VAL A 180 -9.11 2.33 9.67
CA VAL A 180 -9.34 3.49 8.80
C VAL A 180 -8.06 4.29 8.64
N GLY A 181 -7.45 4.71 9.74
CA GLY A 181 -6.21 5.51 9.73
C GLY A 181 -5.06 4.77 9.06
N CYS A 182 -4.88 3.47 9.36
CA CYS A 182 -3.83 2.66 8.76
C CYS A 182 -3.98 2.54 7.23
N GLU A 183 -5.20 2.36 6.74
CA GLU A 183 -5.50 2.20 5.33
C GLU A 183 -5.36 3.52 4.56
N VAL A 184 -5.93 4.60 5.11
CA VAL A 184 -5.84 5.95 4.53
C VAL A 184 -4.39 6.41 4.48
N ALA A 185 -3.62 6.23 5.56
CA ALA A 185 -2.19 6.57 5.58
C ALA A 185 -1.42 5.84 4.47
N GLY A 186 -1.63 4.52 4.32
CA GLY A 186 -0.99 3.71 3.29
C GLY A 186 -1.33 4.13 1.87
N ALA A 187 -2.54 4.63 1.61
CA ALA A 187 -2.97 5.11 0.30
C ALA A 187 -2.38 6.51 -0.01
N LEU A 188 -2.53 7.46 0.92
CA LEU A 188 -2.15 8.86 0.70
C LEU A 188 -0.64 9.08 0.59
N LYS A 189 0.16 8.30 1.34
CA LYS A 189 1.63 8.41 1.28
C LYS A 189 2.21 8.29 -0.13
N ASN A 190 1.54 7.54 -1.00
CA ASN A 190 1.98 7.32 -2.37
C ASN A 190 1.96 8.62 -3.19
N VAL A 191 0.97 9.48 -2.96
CA VAL A 191 0.88 10.82 -3.57
C VAL A 191 1.97 11.74 -3.01
N MET A 192 2.21 11.69 -1.70
CA MET A 192 3.27 12.48 -1.06
C MET A 192 4.67 12.04 -1.51
N ALA A 193 4.85 10.75 -1.80
CA ALA A 193 6.11 10.25 -2.35
C ALA A 193 6.37 10.76 -3.78
N ILE A 194 5.33 10.95 -4.60
CA ILE A 194 5.46 11.62 -5.91
C ILE A 194 5.91 13.07 -5.70
N ALA A 195 5.28 13.81 -4.76
CA ALA A 195 5.68 15.18 -4.46
C ALA A 195 7.15 15.29 -4.00
N SER A 196 7.60 14.36 -3.14
CA SER A 196 9.00 14.28 -2.71
C SER A 196 9.93 14.00 -3.87
N GLY A 197 9.57 13.08 -4.75
CA GLY A 197 10.32 12.78 -5.97
C GLY A 197 10.39 13.98 -6.93
N MET A 198 9.31 14.73 -7.09
CA MET A 198 9.31 15.96 -7.90
C MET A 198 10.33 16.98 -7.37
N ALA A 199 10.41 17.15 -6.04
CA ALA A 199 11.42 18.00 -5.42
C ALA A 199 12.83 17.51 -5.73
N ASP A 200 13.08 16.19 -5.63
CA ASP A 200 14.38 15.59 -5.99
C ASP A 200 14.74 15.86 -7.47
N GLY A 201 13.79 15.65 -8.39
CA GLY A 201 13.99 15.88 -9.83
C GLY A 201 14.25 17.34 -10.19
N LEU A 202 13.73 18.28 -9.41
CA LEU A 202 14.01 19.72 -9.52
C LEU A 202 15.35 20.12 -8.90
N GLY A 203 16.10 19.21 -8.28
CA GLY A 203 17.36 19.51 -7.61
C GLY A 203 17.19 20.20 -6.25
N ALA A 204 16.05 20.04 -5.60
CA ALA A 204 15.80 20.60 -4.28
C ALA A 204 16.64 19.91 -3.20
N GLY A 205 17.11 20.68 -2.20
CA GLY A 205 17.93 20.17 -1.11
C GLY A 205 17.12 19.46 -0.01
N ASP A 206 17.84 18.91 0.98
CA ASP A 206 17.26 18.12 2.08
C ASP A 206 16.23 18.87 2.93
N ASN A 207 16.40 20.17 3.15
CA ASN A 207 15.42 21.00 3.86
C ASN A 207 14.07 21.00 3.14
N THR A 208 14.07 21.07 1.81
CA THR A 208 12.86 21.02 1.01
C THR A 208 12.21 19.64 1.11
N ARG A 209 12.99 18.58 1.02
CA ARG A 209 12.51 17.19 1.16
C ARG A 209 11.87 16.99 2.54
N ALA A 210 12.53 17.42 3.60
CA ALA A 210 11.99 17.38 4.97
C ALA A 210 10.67 18.15 5.08
N ALA A 211 10.59 19.37 4.51
CA ALA A 211 9.36 20.16 4.50
C ALA A 211 8.21 19.45 3.75
N VAL A 212 8.48 18.88 2.57
CA VAL A 212 7.47 18.13 1.80
C VAL A 212 6.95 16.93 2.60
N ILE A 213 7.84 16.14 3.22
CA ILE A 213 7.45 14.98 4.03
C ILE A 213 6.61 15.42 5.23
N THR A 214 7.05 16.43 5.98
CA THR A 214 6.34 16.92 7.17
C THR A 214 4.97 17.52 6.81
N ARG A 215 4.92 18.35 5.78
CA ARG A 215 3.64 18.94 5.33
C ARG A 215 2.73 17.90 4.68
N GLY A 216 3.31 16.94 3.97
CA GLY A 216 2.57 15.78 3.43
C GLY A 216 1.93 14.94 4.55
N LEU A 217 2.68 14.67 5.63
CA LEU A 217 2.12 13.98 6.80
C LEU A 217 0.96 14.76 7.42
N ALA A 218 1.09 16.09 7.52
CA ALA A 218 0.01 16.94 8.02
C ALA A 218 -1.26 16.90 7.14
N GLU A 219 -1.11 16.87 5.81
CA GLU A 219 -2.25 16.67 4.89
C GLU A 219 -2.89 15.30 5.07
N MET A 220 -2.07 14.24 5.13
CA MET A 220 -2.54 12.88 5.36
C MET A 220 -3.31 12.76 6.67
N SER A 221 -2.80 13.35 7.76
CA SER A 221 -3.43 13.32 9.08
C SER A 221 -4.79 14.04 9.07
N ARG A 222 -4.87 15.23 8.46
CA ARG A 222 -6.14 15.98 8.38
C ARG A 222 -7.22 15.20 7.63
N LEU A 223 -6.89 14.67 6.45
CA LEU A 223 -7.86 13.90 5.68
C LEU A 223 -8.21 12.60 6.40
N GLY A 224 -7.23 11.93 6.99
CA GLY A 224 -7.47 10.69 7.71
C GLY A 224 -8.37 10.88 8.95
N LEU A 225 -8.18 11.95 9.72
CA LEU A 225 -9.08 12.33 10.82
C LEU A 225 -10.50 12.60 10.31
N ALA A 226 -10.63 13.36 9.23
CA ALA A 226 -11.94 13.65 8.62
C ALA A 226 -12.65 12.38 8.09
N MET A 227 -11.90 11.33 7.76
CA MET A 227 -12.42 10.03 7.35
C MET A 227 -12.66 9.07 8.52
N GLY A 228 -12.39 9.47 9.78
CA GLY A 228 -12.64 8.67 10.98
C GLY A 228 -11.43 7.88 11.50
N GLY A 229 -10.22 8.18 11.03
CA GLY A 229 -8.97 7.62 11.58
C GLY A 229 -8.49 8.38 12.81
N GLU A 230 -7.51 7.82 13.52
CA GLU A 230 -6.93 8.37 14.74
C GLU A 230 -5.60 9.09 14.45
N LEU A 231 -5.38 10.27 15.05
CA LEU A 231 -4.17 11.09 14.83
C LEU A 231 -2.87 10.32 15.14
N LEU A 232 -2.85 9.52 16.20
CA LEU A 232 -1.67 8.76 16.62
C LEU A 232 -1.25 7.72 15.58
N THR A 233 -2.18 7.16 14.81
CA THR A 233 -1.88 6.22 13.72
C THR A 233 -0.96 6.85 12.67
N PHE A 234 -1.16 8.15 12.36
CA PHE A 234 -0.34 8.87 11.38
C PHE A 234 1.08 9.15 11.88
N SER A 235 1.31 9.19 13.18
CA SER A 235 2.65 9.30 13.78
C SER A 235 3.38 7.96 13.89
N GLY A 236 2.68 6.84 13.64
CA GLY A 236 3.19 5.48 13.75
C GLY A 236 3.80 4.93 12.46
N LEU A 237 3.98 3.59 12.46
CA LEU A 237 4.56 2.85 11.32
C LEU A 237 3.71 2.95 10.05
N ALA A 238 2.38 2.89 10.17
CA ALA A 238 1.45 2.98 9.04
C ALA A 238 1.44 4.38 8.40
N GLY A 239 1.65 5.44 9.19
CA GLY A 239 1.72 6.83 8.73
C GLY A 239 3.13 7.29 8.43
N MET A 240 3.79 7.92 9.41
CA MET A 240 5.13 8.50 9.26
C MET A 240 6.17 7.48 8.79
N GLY A 241 6.17 6.27 9.36
CA GLY A 241 7.16 5.25 9.02
C GLY A 241 7.12 4.88 7.54
N ASP A 242 5.92 4.57 7.01
CA ASP A 242 5.75 4.21 5.60
C ASP A 242 5.93 5.41 4.65
N LEU A 243 5.52 6.62 5.09
CA LEU A 243 5.74 7.85 4.34
C LEU A 243 7.23 8.12 4.14
N VAL A 244 8.01 8.14 5.23
CA VAL A 244 9.45 8.40 5.19
C VAL A 244 10.15 7.37 4.33
N ALA A 245 9.92 6.07 4.57
CA ALA A 245 10.52 5.00 3.78
C ALA A 245 10.20 5.13 2.29
N THR A 246 8.95 5.51 1.94
CA THR A 246 8.53 5.65 0.54
C THR A 246 9.10 6.89 -0.13
N CYS A 247 9.27 8.00 0.61
CA CYS A 247 9.81 9.26 0.08
C CYS A 247 11.33 9.22 -0.13
N ILE A 248 12.08 8.45 0.67
CA ILE A 248 13.55 8.43 0.59
C ILE A 248 14.10 7.25 -0.19
N SER A 249 13.39 6.11 -0.23
CA SER A 249 13.91 4.90 -0.86
C SER A 249 14.03 5.02 -2.37
N PRO A 250 15.18 4.66 -2.97
CA PRO A 250 15.31 4.54 -4.42
C PRO A 250 14.47 3.41 -5.02
N GLN A 251 13.98 2.48 -4.20
CA GLN A 251 13.08 1.40 -4.62
C GLN A 251 11.63 1.88 -4.76
N SER A 252 11.31 3.10 -4.31
CA SER A 252 9.95 3.64 -4.39
C SER A 252 9.57 4.04 -5.81
N ARG A 253 8.63 3.32 -6.38
CA ARG A 253 8.07 3.62 -7.72
C ARG A 253 7.41 5.00 -7.77
N ASN A 254 6.72 5.39 -6.71
CA ASN A 254 6.06 6.70 -6.65
C ASN A 254 7.09 7.83 -6.59
N ARG A 255 8.15 7.69 -5.77
CA ARG A 255 9.26 8.64 -5.76
C ARG A 255 9.92 8.72 -7.13
N TYR A 256 10.18 7.59 -7.79
CA TYR A 256 10.75 7.55 -9.15
C TYR A 256 9.88 8.32 -10.15
N VAL A 257 8.55 8.09 -10.17
CA VAL A 257 7.63 8.86 -11.03
C VAL A 257 7.78 10.36 -10.76
N GLY A 258 7.77 10.77 -9.50
CA GLY A 258 7.96 12.18 -9.12
C GLY A 258 9.28 12.74 -9.62
N GLU A 259 10.38 12.01 -9.45
CA GLU A 259 11.71 12.42 -9.89
C GLU A 259 11.77 12.65 -11.41
N GLN A 260 11.15 11.76 -12.20
CA GLN A 260 11.08 11.92 -13.65
C GLN A 260 10.18 13.10 -14.06
N LEU A 261 9.05 13.33 -13.38
CA LEU A 261 8.21 14.52 -13.57
C LEU A 261 8.98 15.82 -13.24
N GLY A 262 9.76 15.80 -12.15
CA GLY A 262 10.64 16.91 -11.77
C GLY A 262 11.71 17.23 -12.82
N ARG A 263 12.18 16.23 -13.54
CA ARG A 263 13.13 16.37 -14.68
C ARG A 263 12.45 16.80 -15.99
N GLY A 264 11.14 17.02 -15.99
CA GLY A 264 10.37 17.52 -17.13
C GLY A 264 9.81 16.46 -18.07
N ARG A 265 9.84 15.16 -17.69
CA ARG A 265 9.20 14.11 -18.49
C ARG A 265 7.69 14.12 -18.26
N SER A 266 6.91 13.71 -19.26
CA SER A 266 5.47 13.56 -19.15
C SER A 266 5.08 12.27 -18.41
N THR A 267 3.87 12.25 -17.83
CA THR A 267 3.31 11.07 -17.18
C THR A 267 3.23 9.88 -18.14
N ASP A 268 2.80 10.09 -19.37
CA ASP A 268 2.64 9.03 -20.37
C ASP A 268 3.98 8.37 -20.73
N GLU A 269 5.04 9.16 -20.93
CA GLU A 269 6.38 8.63 -21.18
C GLU A 269 6.90 7.78 -20.02
N ILE A 270 6.65 8.22 -18.79
CA ILE A 270 7.10 7.50 -17.58
C ILE A 270 6.35 6.17 -17.44
N VAL A 271 5.03 6.20 -17.60
CA VAL A 271 4.17 5.01 -17.46
C VAL A 271 4.48 3.97 -18.54
N ALA A 272 4.76 4.40 -19.77
CA ALA A 272 5.08 3.49 -20.88
C ALA A 272 6.35 2.64 -20.62
N GLU A 273 7.31 3.15 -19.85
CA GLU A 273 8.54 2.44 -19.49
C GLU A 273 8.40 1.55 -18.25
N MET A 274 7.35 1.75 -17.46
CA MET A 274 7.20 1.05 -16.18
C MET A 274 6.56 -0.33 -16.35
N ARG A 275 7.23 -1.36 -15.83
CA ARG A 275 6.66 -2.73 -15.76
C ARG A 275 5.62 -2.91 -14.65
N MET A 276 5.64 -2.07 -13.64
CA MET A 276 4.78 -2.15 -12.46
C MET A 276 4.11 -0.81 -12.18
N VAL A 277 2.86 -0.84 -11.76
CA VAL A 277 2.04 0.35 -11.48
C VAL A 277 2.61 1.14 -10.30
N ALA A 278 2.65 2.48 -10.43
CA ALA A 278 2.79 3.42 -9.33
C ALA A 278 1.38 3.86 -8.89
N GLU A 279 0.90 3.32 -7.78
CA GLU A 279 -0.49 3.55 -7.33
C GLU A 279 -0.81 5.02 -7.06
N GLY A 280 0.20 5.82 -6.69
CA GLY A 280 0.04 7.26 -6.45
C GLY A 280 -0.48 8.04 -7.65
N ILE A 281 -0.23 7.59 -8.88
CA ILE A 281 -0.76 8.23 -10.10
C ILE A 281 -2.29 8.22 -10.07
N LYS A 282 -2.90 7.05 -9.90
CA LYS A 282 -4.35 6.88 -9.83
C LYS A 282 -4.93 7.46 -8.55
N THR A 283 -4.28 7.21 -7.43
CA THR A 283 -4.72 7.68 -6.12
C THR A 283 -4.74 9.21 -6.02
N SER A 284 -3.93 9.95 -6.79
CA SER A 284 -3.89 11.41 -6.73
C SER A 284 -5.25 12.06 -7.02
N ALA A 285 -5.98 11.57 -8.02
CA ALA A 285 -7.31 12.05 -8.36
C ALA A 285 -8.33 11.76 -7.23
N VAL A 286 -8.26 10.54 -6.67
CA VAL A 286 -9.15 10.12 -5.58
C VAL A 286 -8.91 10.94 -4.31
N VAL A 287 -7.64 11.23 -3.97
CA VAL A 287 -7.29 12.03 -2.79
C VAL A 287 -7.79 13.46 -2.89
N VAL A 288 -7.69 14.08 -4.07
CA VAL A 288 -8.24 15.43 -4.29
C VAL A 288 -9.76 15.43 -4.11
N ALA A 289 -10.46 14.48 -4.72
CA ALA A 289 -11.91 14.36 -4.60
C ALA A 289 -12.37 14.10 -3.14
N LEU A 290 -11.61 13.28 -2.39
CA LEU A 290 -11.89 13.06 -0.96
C LEU A 290 -11.61 14.31 -0.14
N GLY A 291 -10.54 15.06 -0.43
CA GLY A 291 -10.29 16.36 0.20
C GLY A 291 -11.46 17.32 0.03
N GLU A 292 -11.98 17.46 -1.19
CA GLU A 292 -13.16 18.26 -1.48
C GLU A 292 -14.41 17.77 -0.74
N ARG A 293 -14.68 16.46 -0.79
CA ARG A 293 -15.83 15.82 -0.13
C ARG A 293 -15.84 16.03 1.38
N HIS A 294 -14.66 16.02 2.02
CA HIS A 294 -14.51 16.17 3.46
C HIS A 294 -14.18 17.62 3.88
N GLY A 295 -14.10 18.57 2.95
CA GLY A 295 -13.76 19.95 3.24
C GLY A 295 -12.33 20.14 3.76
N VAL A 296 -11.39 19.25 3.40
CA VAL A 296 -10.00 19.27 3.83
C VAL A 296 -9.11 19.82 2.72
N GLU A 297 -8.33 20.85 3.04
CA GLU A 297 -7.35 21.39 2.10
C GLU A 297 -6.16 20.42 1.94
N MET A 298 -5.90 20.03 0.68
CA MET A 298 -4.85 19.09 0.28
C MET A 298 -3.89 19.74 -0.74
N PRO A 299 -3.17 20.82 -0.37
CA PRO A 299 -2.39 21.59 -1.33
C PRO A 299 -1.30 20.79 -2.06
N ILE A 300 -0.58 19.89 -1.37
CA ILE A 300 0.46 19.08 -2.01
C ILE A 300 -0.19 18.07 -2.97
N ALA A 301 -1.24 17.40 -2.53
CA ALA A 301 -1.96 16.43 -3.36
C ALA A 301 -2.58 17.11 -4.60
N GLN A 302 -3.14 18.33 -4.47
CA GLN A 302 -3.66 19.11 -5.59
C GLN A 302 -2.59 19.43 -6.63
N GLU A 303 -1.40 19.87 -6.19
CA GLU A 303 -0.30 20.15 -7.12
C GLU A 303 0.21 18.88 -7.84
N VAL A 304 0.32 17.75 -7.11
CA VAL A 304 0.65 16.47 -7.72
C VAL A 304 -0.38 16.06 -8.76
N PHE A 305 -1.67 16.22 -8.45
CA PHE A 305 -2.76 15.96 -9.38
C PHE A 305 -2.68 16.82 -10.65
N GLN A 306 -2.41 18.13 -10.52
CA GLN A 306 -2.25 19.03 -11.65
C GLN A 306 -1.08 18.64 -12.57
N VAL A 307 0.04 18.20 -11.96
CA VAL A 307 1.20 17.75 -12.74
C VAL A 307 0.87 16.46 -13.50
N ILE A 308 0.30 15.48 -12.83
CA ILE A 308 0.03 14.15 -13.40
C ILE A 308 -1.04 14.19 -14.48
N HIS A 309 -2.18 14.84 -14.21
CA HIS A 309 -3.39 14.73 -15.04
C HIS A 309 -3.59 15.91 -15.99
N HIS A 310 -2.98 17.06 -15.72
CA HIS A 310 -3.12 18.27 -16.53
C HIS A 310 -1.80 18.77 -17.13
N GLY A 311 -0.71 18.03 -16.95
CA GLY A 311 0.59 18.34 -17.56
C GLY A 311 1.22 19.65 -17.04
N ARG A 312 0.81 20.11 -15.84
CA ARG A 312 1.43 21.30 -15.23
C ARG A 312 2.90 21.04 -14.98
N PRO A 313 3.83 21.95 -15.34
CA PRO A 313 5.25 21.75 -15.04
C PRO A 313 5.51 21.63 -13.53
N ALA A 314 6.28 20.63 -13.09
CA ALA A 314 6.60 20.38 -11.68
C ALA A 314 7.20 21.61 -10.98
N GLY A 315 8.03 22.39 -11.70
CA GLY A 315 8.60 23.63 -11.15
C GLY A 315 7.57 24.75 -10.90
N GLU A 316 6.45 24.77 -11.63
CA GLU A 316 5.34 25.71 -11.38
C GLU A 316 4.51 25.24 -10.19
N ALA A 317 4.24 23.95 -10.07
CA ALA A 317 3.58 23.34 -8.93
C ALA A 317 4.33 23.65 -7.63
N TYR A 318 5.64 23.46 -7.62
CA TYR A 318 6.49 23.80 -6.48
C TYR A 318 6.44 25.31 -6.11
N ARG A 319 6.55 26.21 -7.09
CA ARG A 319 6.39 27.66 -6.85
C ARG A 319 4.99 28.00 -6.36
N GLY A 320 3.97 27.29 -6.79
CA GLY A 320 2.59 27.44 -6.30
C GLY A 320 2.47 27.18 -4.82
N LEU A 321 3.10 26.10 -4.32
CA LEU A 321 3.14 25.79 -2.88
C LEU A 321 3.85 26.86 -2.07
N LEU A 322 4.99 27.38 -2.55
CA LEU A 322 5.76 28.44 -1.85
C LEU A 322 5.02 29.78 -1.75
N ARG A 323 4.10 30.08 -2.68
CA ARG A 323 3.32 31.32 -2.69
C ARG A 323 2.13 31.31 -1.73
N ARG A 324 1.74 30.13 -1.21
CA ARG A 324 0.69 30.06 -0.21
C ARG A 324 1.11 30.79 1.08
N ALA A 325 0.19 31.55 1.66
CA ALA A 325 0.43 32.22 2.91
C ALA A 325 0.76 31.21 4.01
N ALA A 326 1.80 31.48 4.80
CA ALA A 326 2.11 30.68 5.97
C ALA A 326 0.97 30.79 6.99
N ARG A 327 0.52 29.65 7.49
CA ARG A 327 -0.51 29.50 8.52
C ARG A 327 0.10 28.88 9.78
N SER A 328 -0.69 28.75 10.85
CA SER A 328 -0.28 27.96 12.01
C SER A 328 0.17 26.56 11.56
N GLU A 329 1.25 26.05 12.16
CA GLU A 329 1.72 24.68 11.88
C GLU A 329 0.65 23.62 12.18
N ARG A 330 -0.22 23.89 13.18
CA ARG A 330 -1.33 23.01 13.59
C ARG A 330 -2.64 23.26 12.83
N HIS A 331 -2.65 24.13 11.83
CA HIS A 331 -3.87 24.47 11.10
C HIS A 331 -4.62 23.24 10.61
N GLY A 332 -5.89 23.11 11.02
CA GLY A 332 -6.77 21.99 10.65
C GLY A 332 -6.49 20.66 11.37
N MET A 333 -5.79 20.71 12.53
CA MET A 333 -5.57 19.56 13.42
C MET A 333 -6.19 19.77 14.82
N ASP A 334 -6.93 20.87 15.02
CA ASP A 334 -7.61 21.20 16.29
C ASP A 334 -8.98 20.53 16.36
#